data_f890d066ae2df17c01d800c26f98387c
#
_entry.id   f890d066ae2df17c01d800c26f98387c
#
_cell.length_a   1.000
_cell.length_b   1.000
_cell.length_c   1.000
_cell.angle_alpha   90.00
_cell.angle_beta   90.00
_cell.angle_gamma   90.00
#
_symmetry.space_group_name_H-M   'P 1'
#
loop_
_entity.id
_entity.type
_entity.pdbx_description
1 polymer ?
#
loop_
_entity_poly.entity_id
_entity_poly.type
_entity_poly.pdbx_seq_one_letter_code
_entity_poly.pdbx_strand_id
1 'polypeptide(L)'
;PNPFLGWRAIRMIRERPDVLENQFSALLLAAGQVTAEGIPCDLRIMLPMVSSVAEVERAREIYEEAWAALQAEGKPLPEKVQFGIMVEVPSAALLADHFARLVDFFSIGTNDLTQYTLAVDRTNERVSVLASPYHPAVLRLIEMTIGAAHAHGKWVGLCGELAGDPLAVPLLVGLHLDEFSMAPSSIPTIKDLIRRWTLPACEEVARQCLQFSLAADVIEYLKSQTPR
;
A
#
# COMPACT_ATOMS: atom_id res chain seq x y z
N PRO A 1 -13.06 21.96 9.55
CA PRO A 1 -12.54 20.63 9.89
C PRO A 1 -11.94 20.00 8.64
N ASN A 2 -10.77 19.36 8.76
CA ASN A 2 -10.15 18.66 7.64
C ASN A 2 -10.60 17.18 7.68
N PRO A 3 -11.42 16.67 6.72
CA PRO A 3 -11.93 15.32 6.73
C PRO A 3 -10.83 14.27 6.58
N PHE A 4 -9.68 14.60 5.98
CA PHE A 4 -8.56 13.68 5.84
C PHE A 4 -7.87 13.35 7.17
N LEU A 5 -7.99 14.21 8.18
CA LEU A 5 -7.49 13.99 9.54
C LEU A 5 -8.58 13.49 10.51
N GLY A 6 -9.76 13.19 10.00
CA GLY A 6 -10.94 12.91 10.78
C GLY A 6 -11.25 11.44 11.01
N TRP A 7 -12.51 11.19 11.36
CA TRP A 7 -13.10 9.88 11.63
C TRP A 7 -13.45 9.18 10.31
N ARG A 8 -12.60 8.28 9.85
CA ARG A 8 -12.71 7.55 8.60
C ARG A 8 -11.94 6.24 8.64
N ALA A 9 -12.25 5.34 7.71
CA ALA A 9 -11.54 4.09 7.47
C ALA A 9 -11.40 3.26 8.76
N ILE A 10 -10.23 2.69 9.04
CA ILE A 10 -10.01 1.85 10.23
C ILE A 10 -10.31 2.56 11.56
N ARG A 11 -10.27 3.90 11.60
CA ARG A 11 -10.56 4.67 12.82
C ARG A 11 -12.00 4.52 13.30
N MET A 12 -12.92 4.12 12.40
CA MET A 12 -14.32 3.86 12.73
C MET A 12 -14.50 2.62 13.64
N ILE A 13 -13.53 1.72 13.65
CA ILE A 13 -13.60 0.44 14.38
C ILE A 13 -13.86 0.60 15.90
N ARG A 14 -13.45 1.74 16.47
CA ARG A 14 -13.63 2.02 17.90
C ARG A 14 -15.11 2.21 18.29
N GLU A 15 -15.89 2.82 17.42
CA GLU A 15 -17.29 3.17 17.70
C GLU A 15 -18.27 2.32 16.89
N ARG A 16 -17.83 1.86 15.73
CA ARG A 16 -18.65 1.10 14.78
C ARG A 16 -17.93 -0.16 14.28
N PRO A 17 -17.56 -1.09 15.19
CA PRO A 17 -16.96 -2.37 14.78
C PRO A 17 -17.89 -3.19 13.89
N ASP A 18 -19.21 -3.03 14.05
CA ASP A 18 -20.26 -3.67 13.24
C ASP A 18 -20.10 -3.42 11.72
N VAL A 19 -19.61 -2.25 11.33
CA VAL A 19 -19.38 -1.94 9.91
C VAL A 19 -18.27 -2.82 9.34
N LEU A 20 -17.18 -3.00 10.06
CA LEU A 20 -16.07 -3.84 9.62
C LEU A 20 -16.43 -5.33 9.66
N GLU A 21 -17.13 -5.77 10.69
CA GLU A 21 -17.64 -7.14 10.83
C GLU A 21 -18.54 -7.52 9.64
N ASN A 22 -19.48 -6.66 9.29
CA ASN A 22 -20.35 -6.87 8.12
C ASN A 22 -19.56 -6.93 6.80
N GLN A 23 -18.52 -6.11 6.64
CA GLN A 23 -17.67 -6.15 5.44
C GLN A 23 -16.85 -7.44 5.38
N PHE A 24 -16.26 -7.87 6.48
CA PHE A 24 -15.55 -9.14 6.54
C PHE A 24 -16.46 -10.32 6.23
N SER A 25 -17.64 -10.36 6.85
CA SER A 25 -18.63 -11.41 6.60
C SER A 25 -19.04 -11.48 5.13
N ALA A 26 -19.28 -10.32 4.50
CA ALA A 26 -19.66 -10.27 3.08
C ALA A 26 -18.53 -10.76 2.17
N LEU A 27 -17.28 -10.35 2.44
CA LEU A 27 -16.10 -10.78 1.66
C LEU A 27 -15.84 -12.28 1.81
N LEU A 28 -15.93 -12.80 3.03
CA LEU A 28 -15.74 -14.21 3.33
C LEU A 28 -16.80 -15.08 2.66
N LEU A 29 -18.08 -14.67 2.74
CA LEU A 29 -19.19 -15.37 2.07
C LEU A 29 -19.02 -15.38 0.55
N ALA A 30 -18.69 -14.23 -0.05
CA ALA A 30 -18.50 -14.15 -1.49
C ALA A 30 -17.34 -15.05 -1.96
N ALA A 31 -16.20 -15.00 -1.27
CA ALA A 31 -15.05 -15.83 -1.59
C ALA A 31 -15.34 -17.31 -1.38
N GLY A 32 -16.04 -17.67 -0.29
CA GLY A 32 -16.45 -19.06 -0.01
C GLY A 32 -17.39 -19.61 -1.07
N GLN A 33 -18.37 -18.83 -1.52
CA GLN A 33 -19.28 -19.22 -2.59
C GLN A 33 -18.55 -19.47 -3.91
N VAL A 34 -17.68 -18.55 -4.32
CA VAL A 34 -16.87 -18.69 -5.55
C VAL A 34 -15.99 -19.93 -5.49
N THR A 35 -15.38 -20.21 -4.34
CA THR A 35 -14.56 -21.40 -4.13
C THR A 35 -15.38 -22.68 -4.18
N ALA A 36 -16.59 -22.67 -3.59
CA ALA A 36 -17.50 -23.81 -3.62
C ALA A 36 -18.00 -24.16 -5.04
N GLU A 37 -18.03 -23.18 -5.94
CA GLU A 37 -18.31 -23.37 -7.38
C GLU A 37 -17.09 -23.89 -8.18
N GLY A 38 -15.95 -24.12 -7.51
CA GLY A 38 -14.72 -24.60 -8.14
C GLY A 38 -13.93 -23.51 -8.87
N ILE A 39 -14.23 -22.23 -8.63
CA ILE A 39 -13.51 -21.10 -9.20
C ILE A 39 -12.39 -20.71 -8.25
N PRO A 40 -11.12 -20.62 -8.71
CA PRO A 40 -10.01 -20.16 -7.87
C PRO A 40 -10.25 -18.76 -7.33
N CYS A 41 -10.11 -18.58 -6.01
CA CYS A 41 -10.28 -17.31 -5.34
C CYS A 41 -9.03 -16.97 -4.51
N ASP A 42 -8.37 -15.83 -4.80
CA ASP A 42 -7.26 -15.28 -4.02
C ASP A 42 -7.74 -14.00 -3.34
N LEU A 43 -8.49 -14.17 -2.24
CA LEU A 43 -9.00 -13.04 -1.47
C LEU A 43 -7.88 -12.39 -0.65
N ARG A 44 -7.69 -11.10 -0.87
CA ARG A 44 -6.77 -10.25 -0.11
C ARG A 44 -7.53 -9.08 0.48
N ILE A 45 -7.48 -8.94 1.79
CA ILE A 45 -8.16 -7.87 2.53
C ILE A 45 -7.10 -6.89 3.04
N MET A 46 -7.28 -5.62 2.76
CA MET A 46 -6.35 -4.57 3.14
C MET A 46 -7.04 -3.51 3.99
N LEU A 47 -6.47 -3.20 5.15
CA LEU A 47 -6.96 -2.17 6.07
C LEU A 47 -6.38 -0.81 5.70
N PRO A 48 -7.23 0.19 5.40
CA PRO A 48 -6.79 1.54 5.10
C PRO A 48 -6.57 2.38 6.35
N MET A 49 -5.75 3.44 6.25
CA MET A 49 -5.51 4.46 7.29
C MET A 49 -4.97 3.92 8.61
N VAL A 50 -4.23 2.82 8.57
CA VAL A 50 -3.60 2.23 9.75
C VAL A 50 -2.51 3.16 10.28
N SER A 51 -2.53 3.42 11.58
CA SER A 51 -1.58 4.28 12.27
C SER A 51 -0.93 3.64 13.51
N SER A 52 -1.53 2.57 14.03
CA SER A 52 -1.02 1.85 15.20
C SER A 52 -1.24 0.33 15.09
N VAL A 53 -0.40 -0.43 15.78
CA VAL A 53 -0.48 -1.90 15.84
C VAL A 53 -1.82 -2.36 16.43
N ALA A 54 -2.30 -1.68 17.47
CA ALA A 54 -3.56 -2.00 18.13
C ALA A 54 -4.79 -1.94 17.20
N GLU A 55 -4.76 -1.09 16.15
CA GLU A 55 -5.83 -1.05 15.15
C GLU A 55 -5.87 -2.35 14.33
N VAL A 56 -4.71 -2.88 13.98
CA VAL A 56 -4.61 -4.14 13.22
C VAL A 56 -5.00 -5.34 14.08
N GLU A 57 -4.54 -5.38 15.34
CA GLU A 57 -4.91 -6.42 16.29
C GLU A 57 -6.43 -6.46 16.50
N ARG A 58 -7.07 -5.30 16.72
CA ARG A 58 -8.52 -5.23 16.87
C ARG A 58 -9.27 -5.63 15.60
N ALA A 59 -8.79 -5.24 14.42
CA ALA A 59 -9.40 -5.65 13.16
C ALA A 59 -9.29 -7.17 12.94
N ARG A 60 -8.17 -7.80 13.35
CA ARG A 60 -8.03 -9.25 13.32
C ARG A 60 -9.01 -9.97 14.24
N GLU A 61 -9.19 -9.48 15.44
CA GLU A 61 -10.20 -10.04 16.37
C GLU A 61 -11.59 -10.05 15.71
N ILE A 62 -12.02 -8.92 15.12
CA ILE A 62 -13.32 -8.82 14.43
C ILE A 62 -13.38 -9.77 13.23
N TYR A 63 -12.29 -9.90 12.48
CA TYR A 63 -12.20 -10.83 11.37
C TYR A 63 -12.37 -12.28 11.85
N GLU A 64 -11.71 -12.68 12.92
CA GLU A 64 -11.79 -14.01 13.50
C GLU A 64 -13.19 -14.30 14.08
N GLU A 65 -13.81 -13.31 14.73
CA GLU A 65 -15.20 -13.38 15.19
C GLU A 65 -16.17 -13.62 14.02
N ALA A 66 -16.04 -12.86 12.91
CA ALA A 66 -16.84 -13.01 11.71
C ALA A 66 -16.65 -14.40 11.04
N TRP A 67 -15.38 -14.85 10.96
CA TRP A 67 -15.05 -16.16 10.43
C TRP A 67 -15.72 -17.28 11.25
N ALA A 68 -15.56 -17.25 12.57
CA ALA A 68 -16.13 -18.26 13.47
C ALA A 68 -17.66 -18.30 13.42
N ALA A 69 -18.32 -17.13 13.33
CA ALA A 69 -19.76 -17.05 13.20
C ALA A 69 -20.26 -17.72 11.91
N LEU A 70 -19.65 -17.42 10.77
CA LEU A 70 -20.00 -18.01 9.48
C LEU A 70 -19.72 -19.53 9.44
N GLN A 71 -18.63 -19.97 10.06
CA GLN A 71 -18.30 -21.38 10.18
C GLN A 71 -19.34 -22.14 11.02
N ALA A 72 -19.79 -21.53 12.13
CA ALA A 72 -20.84 -22.11 12.98
C ALA A 72 -22.19 -22.22 12.27
N GLU A 73 -22.47 -21.32 11.32
CA GLU A 73 -23.66 -21.38 10.44
C GLU A 73 -23.51 -22.38 9.28
N GLY A 74 -22.38 -23.06 9.14
CA GLY A 74 -22.11 -23.98 8.05
C GLY A 74 -21.98 -23.31 6.67
N LYS A 75 -21.61 -22.03 6.64
CA LYS A 75 -21.41 -21.31 5.38
C LYS A 75 -20.11 -21.75 4.71
N PRO A 76 -20.05 -21.78 3.36
CA PRO A 76 -18.79 -21.98 2.67
C PRO A 76 -17.83 -20.84 2.94
N LEU A 77 -16.58 -21.16 3.25
CA LEU A 77 -15.50 -20.19 3.51
C LEU A 77 -14.32 -20.47 2.58
N PRO A 78 -13.53 -19.44 2.23
CA PRO A 78 -12.31 -19.64 1.44
C PRO A 78 -11.27 -20.41 2.27
N GLU A 79 -10.38 -21.16 1.60
CA GLU A 79 -9.30 -21.89 2.29
C GLU A 79 -8.27 -20.94 2.90
N LYS A 80 -8.03 -19.82 2.24
CA LYS A 80 -7.01 -18.83 2.65
C LYS A 80 -7.46 -17.43 2.31
N VAL A 81 -7.16 -16.50 3.22
CA VAL A 81 -7.27 -15.05 3.01
C VAL A 81 -5.95 -14.42 3.39
N GLN A 82 -5.44 -13.53 2.54
CA GLN A 82 -4.33 -12.69 2.90
C GLN A 82 -4.84 -11.40 3.54
N PHE A 83 -4.19 -11.01 4.64
CA PHE A 83 -4.57 -9.84 5.42
C PHE A 83 -3.43 -8.82 5.42
N GLY A 84 -3.68 -7.64 4.88
CA GLY A 84 -2.67 -6.61 4.72
C GLY A 84 -3.10 -5.24 5.25
N ILE A 85 -2.18 -4.29 5.18
CA ILE A 85 -2.43 -2.89 5.53
C ILE A 85 -2.01 -1.95 4.39
N MET A 86 -2.71 -0.81 4.31
CA MET A 86 -2.25 0.31 3.51
C MET A 86 -1.29 1.15 4.36
N VAL A 87 -0.09 1.35 3.83
CA VAL A 87 0.91 2.25 4.41
C VAL A 87 0.75 3.61 3.75
N GLU A 88 -0.05 4.44 4.39
CA GLU A 88 -0.40 5.78 3.91
C GLU A 88 -0.33 6.84 5.01
N VAL A 89 -0.14 6.41 6.26
CA VAL A 89 0.20 7.26 7.40
C VAL A 89 1.67 7.05 7.75
N PRO A 90 2.49 8.11 7.93
CA PRO A 90 3.92 7.96 8.19
C PRO A 90 4.27 7.06 9.39
N SER A 91 3.42 7.03 10.42
CA SER A 91 3.61 6.12 11.56
C SER A 91 3.58 4.64 11.15
N ALA A 92 2.78 4.26 10.15
CA ALA A 92 2.74 2.90 9.65
C ALA A 92 4.04 2.52 8.93
N ALA A 93 4.63 3.43 8.15
CA ALA A 93 5.92 3.21 7.51
C ALA A 93 7.06 3.07 8.54
N LEU A 94 7.05 3.94 9.58
CA LEU A 94 8.06 3.91 10.66
C LEU A 94 7.99 2.65 11.51
N LEU A 95 6.83 2.01 11.62
CA LEU A 95 6.59 0.79 12.40
C LEU A 95 6.36 -0.45 11.52
N ALA A 96 6.80 -0.41 10.26
CA ALA A 96 6.55 -1.47 9.30
C ALA A 96 7.08 -2.84 9.75
N ASP A 97 8.19 -2.88 10.48
CA ASP A 97 8.77 -4.10 11.07
C ASP A 97 7.85 -4.74 12.12
N HIS A 98 7.14 -3.92 12.91
CA HIS A 98 6.14 -4.40 13.86
C HIS A 98 4.91 -4.94 13.15
N PHE A 99 4.42 -4.24 12.13
CA PHE A 99 3.27 -4.68 11.34
C PHE A 99 3.57 -5.94 10.54
N ALA A 100 4.79 -6.13 10.04
CA ALA A 100 5.18 -7.29 9.25
C ALA A 100 5.01 -8.64 9.99
N ARG A 101 4.91 -8.62 11.31
CA ARG A 101 4.61 -9.80 12.14
C ARG A 101 3.12 -10.14 12.18
N LEU A 102 2.26 -9.18 11.84
CA LEU A 102 0.81 -9.26 11.95
C LEU A 102 0.10 -9.38 10.61
N VAL A 103 0.77 -9.02 9.51
CA VAL A 103 0.14 -8.97 8.18
C VAL A 103 0.87 -9.86 7.17
N ASP A 104 0.18 -10.17 6.07
CA ASP A 104 0.72 -10.98 4.99
C ASP A 104 1.35 -10.13 3.89
N PHE A 105 0.93 -8.86 3.77
CA PHE A 105 1.41 -7.93 2.76
C PHE A 105 1.21 -6.48 3.15
N PHE A 106 1.88 -5.60 2.42
CA PHE A 106 1.73 -4.15 2.50
C PHE A 106 1.31 -3.57 1.15
N SER A 107 0.52 -2.50 1.18
CA SER A 107 0.24 -1.68 0.00
C SER A 107 0.54 -0.22 0.34
N ILE A 108 1.45 0.41 -0.39
CA ILE A 108 1.84 1.80 -0.12
C ILE A 108 0.89 2.74 -0.85
N GLY A 109 0.12 3.54 -0.10
CA GLY A 109 -0.80 4.55 -0.61
C GLY A 109 -0.10 5.90 -0.76
N THR A 110 0.59 6.12 -1.89
CA THR A 110 1.48 7.28 -2.05
C THR A 110 0.80 8.63 -2.00
N ASN A 111 -0.47 8.73 -2.40
CA ASN A 111 -1.20 10.00 -2.38
C ASN A 111 -1.41 10.50 -0.95
N ASP A 112 -1.94 9.65 -0.07
CA ASP A 112 -2.16 9.99 1.34
C ASP A 112 -0.85 9.99 2.12
N LEU A 113 0.10 9.09 1.83
CA LEU A 113 1.44 9.11 2.44
C LEU A 113 2.15 10.44 2.19
N THR A 114 2.09 10.96 0.95
CA THR A 114 2.65 12.27 0.61
C THR A 114 1.94 13.38 1.37
N GLN A 115 0.60 13.37 1.36
CA GLN A 115 -0.22 14.36 2.05
C GLN A 115 0.12 14.47 3.53
N TYR A 116 0.19 13.35 4.23
CA TYR A 116 0.45 13.32 5.67
C TYR A 116 1.92 13.57 6.01
N THR A 117 2.86 13.11 5.18
CA THR A 117 4.28 13.37 5.37
C THR A 117 4.62 14.85 5.26
N LEU A 118 4.01 15.53 4.29
CA LEU A 118 4.28 16.94 4.01
C LEU A 118 3.27 17.89 4.68
N ALA A 119 2.28 17.37 5.39
CA ALA A 119 1.18 18.13 5.99
C ALA A 119 0.44 19.02 4.97
N VAL A 120 0.22 18.51 3.77
CA VAL A 120 -0.36 19.24 2.63
C VAL A 120 -1.70 18.61 2.26
N ASP A 121 -2.76 19.41 2.29
CA ASP A 121 -4.05 19.00 1.74
C ASP A 121 -4.00 19.05 0.20
N ARG A 122 -4.00 17.88 -0.44
CA ARG A 122 -3.94 17.75 -1.91
C ARG A 122 -5.15 18.34 -2.65
N THR A 123 -6.25 18.60 -1.92
CA THR A 123 -7.45 19.23 -2.49
C THR A 123 -7.44 20.76 -2.38
N ASN A 124 -6.47 21.32 -1.65
CA ASN A 124 -6.31 22.76 -1.50
C ASN A 124 -5.34 23.28 -2.57
N GLU A 125 -5.86 23.98 -3.57
CA GLU A 125 -5.12 24.50 -4.73
C GLU A 125 -3.90 25.35 -4.35
N ARG A 126 -3.91 26.01 -3.18
CA ARG A 126 -2.80 26.89 -2.76
C ARG A 126 -1.58 26.12 -2.26
N VAL A 127 -1.76 24.92 -1.76
CA VAL A 127 -0.68 24.11 -1.16
C VAL A 127 -0.43 22.79 -1.87
N SER A 128 -1.37 22.32 -2.73
CA SER A 128 -1.26 21.04 -3.44
C SER A 128 0.01 20.95 -4.31
N VAL A 129 0.53 22.08 -4.77
CA VAL A 129 1.81 22.16 -5.51
C VAL A 129 3.01 21.67 -4.71
N LEU A 130 2.90 21.61 -3.38
CA LEU A 130 3.95 21.10 -2.49
C LEU A 130 3.87 19.57 -2.33
N ALA A 131 2.77 18.94 -2.73
CA ALA A 131 2.51 17.51 -2.58
C ALA A 131 3.22 16.69 -3.68
N SER A 132 4.54 16.63 -3.64
CA SER A 132 5.31 15.82 -4.59
C SER A 132 5.57 14.42 -4.03
N PRO A 133 5.16 13.33 -4.72
CA PRO A 133 5.51 11.97 -4.31
C PRO A 133 7.00 11.66 -4.47
N TYR A 134 7.75 12.50 -5.21
CA TYR A 134 9.21 12.42 -5.33
C TYR A 134 9.94 13.13 -4.20
N HIS A 135 9.23 13.63 -3.18
CA HIS A 135 9.87 14.27 -2.05
C HIS A 135 10.73 13.25 -1.28
N PRO A 136 12.00 13.59 -0.96
CA PRO A 136 12.95 12.64 -0.34
C PRO A 136 12.43 11.98 0.95
N ALA A 137 11.64 12.68 1.76
CA ALA A 137 11.01 12.09 2.95
C ALA A 137 10.00 10.98 2.58
N VAL A 138 9.23 11.16 1.50
CA VAL A 138 8.27 10.14 1.02
C VAL A 138 9.03 8.94 0.49
N LEU A 139 10.07 9.14 -0.32
CA LEU A 139 10.90 8.07 -0.87
C LEU A 139 11.57 7.22 0.22
N ARG A 140 12.06 7.86 1.29
CA ARG A 140 12.63 7.14 2.44
C ARG A 140 11.58 6.30 3.19
N LEU A 141 10.35 6.80 3.34
CA LEU A 141 9.27 6.02 3.95
C LEU A 141 8.89 4.81 3.09
N ILE A 142 8.92 4.94 1.75
CA ILE A 142 8.71 3.85 0.81
C ILE A 142 9.83 2.81 0.98
N GLU A 143 11.10 3.23 0.94
CA GLU A 143 12.27 2.35 1.14
C GLU A 143 12.21 1.61 2.47
N MET A 144 11.94 2.33 3.57
CA MET A 144 11.83 1.73 4.91
C MET A 144 10.73 0.67 4.97
N THR A 145 9.57 0.94 4.35
CA THR A 145 8.45 0.00 4.31
C THR A 145 8.84 -1.27 3.57
N ILE A 146 9.43 -1.15 2.37
CA ILE A 146 9.85 -2.28 1.54
C ILE A 146 10.92 -3.11 2.28
N GLY A 147 11.94 -2.45 2.81
CA GLY A 147 13.02 -3.13 3.54
C GLY A 147 12.52 -3.90 4.77
N ALA A 148 11.64 -3.28 5.57
CA ALA A 148 11.05 -3.92 6.73
C ALA A 148 10.16 -5.12 6.36
N ALA A 149 9.33 -4.98 5.31
CA ALA A 149 8.48 -6.06 4.83
C ALA A 149 9.29 -7.25 4.32
N HIS A 150 10.29 -7.00 3.48
CA HIS A 150 11.15 -8.04 2.90
C HIS A 150 11.98 -8.76 3.96
N ALA A 151 12.44 -8.06 5.00
CA ALA A 151 13.13 -8.69 6.14
C ALA A 151 12.25 -9.74 6.86
N HIS A 152 10.94 -9.65 6.71
CA HIS A 152 9.96 -10.60 7.25
C HIS A 152 9.31 -11.50 6.18
N GLY A 153 9.83 -11.51 4.95
CA GLY A 153 9.30 -12.32 3.85
C GLY A 153 7.91 -11.89 3.36
N LYS A 154 7.56 -10.60 3.55
CA LYS A 154 6.28 -10.04 3.10
C LYS A 154 6.48 -9.25 1.82
N TRP A 155 5.51 -9.35 0.90
CA TRP A 155 5.52 -8.58 -0.33
C TRP A 155 4.89 -7.19 -0.15
N VAL A 156 5.29 -6.25 -1.01
CA VAL A 156 4.84 -4.86 -0.98
C VAL A 156 4.32 -4.43 -2.34
N GLY A 157 3.06 -4.02 -2.37
CA GLY A 157 2.49 -3.29 -3.50
C GLY A 157 2.55 -1.79 -3.28
N LEU A 158 2.40 -1.03 -4.35
CA LEU A 158 2.25 0.41 -4.32
C LEU A 158 1.05 0.81 -5.18
N CYS A 159 0.14 1.56 -4.60
CA CYS A 159 -0.99 2.16 -5.29
C CYS A 159 -0.91 3.69 -5.20
N GLY A 160 -1.74 4.34 -5.97
CA GLY A 160 -1.69 5.78 -6.15
C GLY A 160 -1.06 6.16 -7.48
N GLU A 161 -0.97 7.44 -7.74
CA GLU A 161 -0.54 7.96 -9.05
C GLU A 161 0.90 7.59 -9.39
N LEU A 162 1.76 7.48 -8.38
CA LEU A 162 3.18 7.16 -8.57
C LEU A 162 3.40 5.78 -9.21
N ALA A 163 2.53 4.79 -8.94
CA ALA A 163 2.63 3.45 -9.54
C ALA A 163 2.45 3.45 -11.07
N GLY A 164 1.67 4.40 -11.57
CA GLY A 164 1.40 4.56 -13.01
C GLY A 164 2.29 5.62 -13.69
N ASP A 165 3.22 6.24 -12.97
CA ASP A 165 4.11 7.25 -13.52
C ASP A 165 5.33 6.58 -14.20
N PRO A 166 5.50 6.72 -15.53
CA PRO A 166 6.66 6.19 -16.25
C PRO A 166 8.01 6.63 -15.67
N LEU A 167 8.08 7.84 -15.12
CA LEU A 167 9.30 8.38 -14.55
C LEU A 167 9.73 7.65 -13.27
N ALA A 168 8.77 7.12 -12.52
CA ALA A 168 9.02 6.42 -11.26
C ALA A 168 9.50 4.97 -11.45
N VAL A 169 9.35 4.40 -12.65
CA VAL A 169 9.64 2.97 -12.90
C VAL A 169 11.04 2.55 -12.43
N PRO A 170 12.15 3.17 -12.87
CA PRO A 170 13.48 2.72 -12.46
C PRO A 170 13.71 2.90 -10.95
N LEU A 171 13.15 3.94 -10.35
CA LEU A 171 13.23 4.18 -8.92
C LEU A 171 12.50 3.06 -8.13
N LEU A 172 11.24 2.77 -8.46
CA LEU A 172 10.43 1.79 -7.72
C LEU A 172 10.93 0.36 -7.92
N VAL A 173 11.38 0.00 -9.13
CA VAL A 173 12.04 -1.29 -9.39
C VAL A 173 13.35 -1.40 -8.60
N GLY A 174 14.14 -0.34 -8.55
CA GLY A 174 15.40 -0.29 -7.80
C GLY A 174 15.22 -0.33 -6.28
N LEU A 175 14.05 0.07 -5.77
CA LEU A 175 13.64 -0.12 -4.39
C LEU A 175 13.08 -1.54 -4.12
N HIS A 176 13.08 -2.42 -5.13
CA HIS A 176 12.55 -3.78 -5.05
C HIS A 176 11.04 -3.86 -4.77
N LEU A 177 10.25 -2.92 -5.30
CA LEU A 177 8.79 -3.00 -5.19
C LEU A 177 8.25 -4.24 -5.93
N ASP A 178 7.40 -5.03 -5.27
CA ASP A 178 6.87 -6.29 -5.81
C ASP A 178 5.68 -6.10 -6.75
N GLU A 179 4.81 -5.12 -6.45
CA GLU A 179 3.57 -4.91 -7.21
C GLU A 179 3.32 -3.42 -7.49
N PHE A 180 2.98 -3.12 -8.75
CA PHE A 180 2.55 -1.80 -9.22
C PHE A 180 1.04 -1.84 -9.49
N SER A 181 0.23 -1.21 -8.64
CA SER A 181 -1.23 -1.11 -8.81
C SER A 181 -1.59 0.23 -9.46
N MET A 182 -2.19 0.18 -10.63
CA MET A 182 -2.47 1.36 -11.46
C MET A 182 -3.74 1.20 -12.28
N ALA A 183 -4.16 2.28 -12.96
CA ALA A 183 -5.23 2.23 -13.94
C ALA A 183 -4.89 1.25 -15.08
N PRO A 184 -5.82 0.41 -15.55
CA PRO A 184 -5.57 -0.59 -16.59
C PRO A 184 -4.91 -0.04 -17.86
N SER A 185 -5.23 1.20 -18.23
CA SER A 185 -4.66 1.89 -19.40
C SER A 185 -3.15 2.14 -19.29
N SER A 186 -2.60 2.24 -18.08
CA SER A 186 -1.17 2.47 -17.83
C SER A 186 -0.34 1.18 -17.86
N ILE A 187 -0.97 0.02 -17.62
CA ILE A 187 -0.26 -1.27 -17.47
C ILE A 187 0.64 -1.60 -18.68
N PRO A 188 0.19 -1.48 -19.95
CA PRO A 188 1.06 -1.83 -21.08
C PRO A 188 2.34 -0.98 -21.14
N THR A 189 2.22 0.32 -20.87
CA THR A 189 3.34 1.26 -20.90
C THR A 189 4.33 0.96 -19.79
N ILE A 190 3.85 0.76 -18.56
CA ILE A 190 4.71 0.47 -17.42
C ILE A 190 5.41 -0.90 -17.58
N LYS A 191 4.69 -1.93 -18.06
CA LYS A 191 5.30 -3.24 -18.35
C LYS A 191 6.40 -3.15 -19.40
N ASP A 192 6.20 -2.38 -20.45
CA ASP A 192 7.22 -2.18 -21.49
C ASP A 192 8.46 -1.47 -20.92
N LEU A 193 8.26 -0.44 -20.11
CA LEU A 193 9.36 0.27 -19.44
C LEU A 193 10.14 -0.63 -18.50
N ILE A 194 9.49 -1.39 -17.63
CA ILE A 194 10.16 -2.33 -16.72
C ILE A 194 11.07 -3.29 -17.48
N ARG A 195 10.64 -3.79 -18.65
CA ARG A 195 11.42 -4.72 -19.48
C ARG A 195 12.65 -4.11 -20.13
N ARG A 196 12.72 -2.78 -20.22
CA ARG A 196 13.85 -2.06 -20.81
C ARG A 196 14.95 -1.77 -19.79
N TRP A 197 14.68 -1.96 -18.50
CA TRP A 197 15.63 -1.72 -17.43
C TRP A 197 16.23 -3.03 -16.93
N THR A 198 17.50 -2.98 -16.50
CA THR A 198 18.10 -4.04 -15.70
C THR A 198 17.99 -3.71 -14.23
N LEU A 199 17.83 -4.72 -13.36
CA LEU A 199 17.72 -4.49 -11.92
C LEU A 199 18.92 -3.73 -11.34
N PRO A 200 20.19 -4.06 -11.65
CA PRO A 200 21.35 -3.30 -11.15
C PRO A 200 21.33 -1.81 -11.56
N ALA A 201 20.83 -1.49 -12.76
CA ALA A 201 20.69 -0.10 -13.19
C ALA A 201 19.61 0.63 -12.39
N CYS A 202 18.49 -0.03 -12.10
CA CYS A 202 17.44 0.50 -11.26
C CYS A 202 17.90 0.73 -9.80
N GLU A 203 18.64 -0.21 -9.22
CA GLU A 203 19.23 -0.10 -7.89
C GLU A 203 20.15 1.12 -7.77
N GLU A 204 20.99 1.36 -8.80
CA GLU A 204 21.82 2.56 -8.84
C GLU A 204 20.98 3.83 -8.91
N VAL A 205 19.92 3.86 -9.74
CA VAL A 205 18.97 4.99 -9.83
C VAL A 205 18.32 5.24 -8.48
N ALA A 206 17.80 4.22 -7.82
CA ALA A 206 17.18 4.34 -6.51
C ALA A 206 18.15 4.85 -5.45
N ARG A 207 19.36 4.31 -5.41
CA ARG A 207 20.42 4.72 -4.50
C ARG A 207 20.77 6.22 -4.66
N GLN A 208 20.84 6.71 -5.89
CA GLN A 208 21.09 8.14 -6.15
C GLN A 208 19.90 9.01 -5.76
N CYS A 209 18.67 8.61 -6.08
CA CYS A 209 17.45 9.35 -5.70
C CYS A 209 17.35 9.56 -4.19
N LEU A 210 17.75 8.60 -3.38
CA LEU A 210 17.72 8.67 -1.91
C LEU A 210 18.77 9.63 -1.31
N GLN A 211 19.77 10.08 -2.10
CA GLN A 211 20.79 11.04 -1.66
C GLN A 211 20.34 12.50 -1.82
N PHE A 212 19.37 12.78 -2.67
CA PHE A 212 18.89 14.14 -2.89
C PHE A 212 18.11 14.68 -1.68
N SER A 213 18.09 15.99 -1.54
CA SER A 213 17.35 16.71 -0.52
C SER A 213 16.11 17.46 -1.07
N LEU A 214 15.99 17.57 -2.39
CA LEU A 214 14.89 18.27 -3.06
C LEU A 214 14.18 17.35 -4.05
N ALA A 215 12.85 17.44 -4.10
CA ALA A 215 12.05 16.70 -5.08
C ALA A 215 12.39 17.10 -6.53
N ALA A 216 12.75 18.35 -6.77
CA ALA A 216 13.14 18.82 -8.09
C ALA A 216 14.40 18.12 -8.61
N ASP A 217 15.41 17.91 -7.74
CA ASP A 217 16.66 17.23 -8.10
C ASP A 217 16.40 15.75 -8.41
N VAL A 218 15.52 15.09 -7.65
CA VAL A 218 15.09 13.72 -7.93
C VAL A 218 14.45 13.62 -9.32
N ILE A 219 13.52 14.52 -9.62
CA ILE A 219 12.80 14.54 -10.91
C ILE A 219 13.77 14.82 -12.06
N GLU A 220 14.67 15.80 -11.90
CA GLU A 220 15.68 16.14 -12.93
C GLU A 220 16.62 14.95 -13.18
N TYR A 221 17.10 14.32 -12.11
CA TYR A 221 17.94 13.13 -12.23
C TYR A 221 17.21 12.00 -12.93
N LEU A 222 15.97 11.67 -12.54
CA LEU A 222 15.19 10.61 -13.19
C LEU A 222 14.96 10.89 -14.68
N LYS A 223 14.68 12.14 -15.08
CA LYS A 223 14.54 12.55 -16.49
C LYS A 223 15.81 12.35 -17.30
N SER A 224 16.97 12.45 -16.68
CA SER A 224 18.26 12.24 -17.34
C SER A 224 18.61 10.75 -17.54
N GLN A 225 17.88 9.84 -16.91
CA GLN A 225 18.17 8.41 -17.00
C GLN A 225 17.49 7.78 -18.22
N THR A 226 18.21 6.88 -18.87
CA THR A 226 17.71 6.09 -20.01
C THR A 226 17.91 4.60 -19.72
N PRO A 227 17.02 3.73 -20.17
CA PRO A 227 17.19 2.28 -20.07
C PRO A 227 18.49 1.82 -20.74
N ARG A 228 19.19 0.89 -20.12
CA ARG A 228 20.43 0.30 -20.62
C ARG A 228 20.25 -1.19 -20.92
#